data_243c920035dd9dbf288958473078c341
#
_entry.id   243c920035dd9dbf288958473078c341
#
_cell.length_a   1.000
_cell.length_b   1.000
_cell.length_c   1.000
_cell.angle_alpha   90.00
_cell.angle_beta   90.00
_cell.angle_gamma   90.00
#
_symmetry.space_group_name_H-M   'P 1'
#
loop_
_entity.id
_entity.type
_entity.pdbx_description
1 polymer ?
#
loop_
_entity_poly.entity_id
_entity_poly.type
_entity_poly.pdbx_seq_one_letter_code
_entity_poly.pdbx_strand_id
1 'polypeptide(L)'
;MSLSPSEGTYSVSFESQISNTAAVPAVVVNSGTLLADFFTLYNQLQSYTTTNNTHPAAYGNEETITPGKYTNASATSVAGHLTLDGQGDSNAIFIFHATGAINFAANTTVILTNGAAAENIFWVGEDAVGVGADSIVYGNLISHGAAVAVGATCSVTGRILTNAGAVSFGPGICTVPSNTSPAIQMGSLETFVIFTGSGAINNTGDSVYNGNICSGAGATTSLSAATINGILVPPSVDTIINSGADSSFVATFSVYQNGVLIPSSTKQISCNSGYTNLSLSAIASILQGESITIKWQTDTGTLTLGNRVFTAIKVQ
;
A
#
# COMPACT_ATOMS: atom_id res chain seq x y z
N MET A 1 -13.80 -14.69 25.15
CA MET A 1 -12.53 -15.11 25.76
C MET A 1 -12.67 -15.04 27.25
N SER A 2 -12.24 -16.03 27.99
CA SER A 2 -12.50 -16.14 29.44
C SER A 2 -11.26 -16.62 30.19
N LEU A 3 -11.06 -16.10 31.39
CA LEU A 3 -10.07 -16.55 32.37
C LEU A 3 -10.78 -16.84 33.69
N SER A 4 -10.31 -17.85 34.43
CA SER A 4 -10.78 -18.20 35.76
C SER A 4 -9.58 -18.25 36.72
N PRO A 5 -9.09 -17.09 37.16
CA PRO A 5 -7.96 -17.01 38.09
C PRO A 5 -8.38 -17.40 39.53
N SER A 6 -7.40 -17.57 40.40
CA SER A 6 -7.63 -17.74 41.85
C SER A 6 -8.19 -16.45 42.48
N GLU A 7 -8.73 -16.56 43.69
CA GLU A 7 -9.24 -15.41 44.43
C GLU A 7 -8.20 -14.29 44.63
N GLY A 8 -8.57 -13.04 44.36
CA GLY A 8 -7.72 -11.87 44.54
C GLY A 8 -8.17 -10.67 43.71
N THR A 9 -7.44 -9.57 43.86
CA THR A 9 -7.61 -8.38 43.00
C THR A 9 -6.64 -8.47 41.83
N TYR A 10 -7.15 -8.25 40.63
CA TYR A 10 -6.38 -8.41 39.38
C TYR A 10 -6.47 -7.14 38.52
N SER A 11 -5.32 -6.76 37.96
CA SER A 11 -5.29 -5.92 36.76
C SER A 11 -5.49 -6.81 35.55
N VAL A 12 -6.57 -6.61 34.84
CA VAL A 12 -6.94 -7.37 33.66
C VAL A 12 -6.69 -6.51 32.43
N SER A 13 -5.93 -7.03 31.48
CA SER A 13 -5.70 -6.35 30.21
C SER A 13 -6.04 -7.27 29.04
N PHE A 14 -6.53 -6.67 27.99
CA PHE A 14 -6.77 -7.33 26.71
C PHE A 14 -6.23 -6.45 25.58
N GLU A 15 -5.40 -7.06 24.77
CA GLU A 15 -4.86 -6.42 23.58
C GLU A 15 -5.23 -7.26 22.35
N SER A 16 -5.59 -6.59 21.29
CA SER A 16 -5.90 -7.23 20.01
C SER A 16 -5.70 -6.26 18.86
N GLN A 17 -5.46 -6.81 17.70
CA GLN A 17 -5.64 -6.08 16.46
C GLN A 17 -7.06 -6.34 15.94
N ILE A 18 -7.74 -5.29 15.56
CA ILE A 18 -9.11 -5.33 15.08
C ILE A 18 -9.12 -5.02 13.59
N SER A 19 -9.80 -5.87 12.82
CA SER A 19 -10.06 -5.61 11.41
C SER A 19 -11.54 -5.78 11.09
N ASN A 20 -12.02 -5.03 10.12
CA ASN A 20 -13.35 -5.20 9.57
C ASN A 20 -13.36 -6.36 8.58
N THR A 21 -14.21 -7.35 8.81
CA THR A 21 -14.38 -8.49 7.88
C THR A 21 -15.68 -8.43 7.09
N ALA A 22 -16.31 -7.26 6.96
CA ALA A 22 -17.49 -7.13 6.11
C ALA A 22 -17.13 -7.41 4.64
N ALA A 23 -17.43 -8.63 4.21
CA ALA A 23 -17.65 -9.11 2.84
C ALA A 23 -16.63 -8.80 1.73
N VAL A 24 -15.48 -8.21 2.03
CA VAL A 24 -14.37 -8.13 1.09
C VAL A 24 -13.29 -9.08 1.60
N PRO A 25 -12.77 -10.00 0.78
CA PRO A 25 -11.71 -10.89 1.24
C PRO A 25 -10.54 -10.05 1.72
N ALA A 26 -10.20 -10.16 3.01
CA ALA A 26 -9.04 -9.52 3.58
C ALA A 26 -7.80 -10.10 2.88
N VAL A 27 -7.08 -9.26 2.16
CA VAL A 27 -5.83 -9.67 1.53
C VAL A 27 -4.74 -9.58 2.58
N VAL A 28 -4.18 -10.72 2.97
CA VAL A 28 -3.00 -10.75 3.83
C VAL A 28 -1.79 -10.43 2.97
N VAL A 29 -1.11 -9.36 3.28
CA VAL A 29 0.10 -8.96 2.59
C VAL A 29 1.28 -8.88 3.55
N ASN A 30 2.42 -9.30 3.07
CA ASN A 30 3.72 -9.05 3.67
C ASN A 30 4.71 -8.71 2.54
N SER A 31 5.91 -8.32 2.89
CA SER A 31 6.91 -7.97 1.87
C SER A 31 7.24 -9.13 0.92
N GLY A 32 7.09 -10.38 1.37
CA GLY A 32 7.30 -11.58 0.54
C GLY A 32 6.20 -11.80 -0.49
N THR A 33 4.93 -11.64 -0.10
CA THR A 33 3.79 -11.75 -1.05
C THR A 33 3.83 -10.63 -2.07
N LEU A 34 4.13 -9.39 -1.64
CA LEU A 34 4.29 -8.24 -2.54
C LEU A 34 5.45 -8.44 -3.51
N LEU A 35 6.57 -9.02 -3.06
CA LEU A 35 7.70 -9.33 -3.93
C LEU A 35 7.36 -10.42 -4.95
N ALA A 36 6.60 -11.43 -4.56
CA ALA A 36 6.11 -12.47 -5.48
C ALA A 36 5.17 -11.88 -6.56
N ASP A 37 4.25 -10.99 -6.15
CA ASP A 37 3.36 -10.29 -7.07
C ASP A 37 4.13 -9.32 -7.99
N PHE A 38 5.19 -8.68 -7.48
CA PHE A 38 6.09 -7.86 -8.32
C PHE A 38 6.71 -8.69 -9.45
N PHE A 39 7.25 -9.86 -9.15
CA PHE A 39 7.82 -10.72 -10.19
C PHE A 39 6.76 -11.29 -11.13
N THR A 40 5.57 -11.57 -10.64
CA THR A 40 4.44 -12.00 -11.47
C THR A 40 4.06 -10.89 -12.45
N LEU A 41 3.89 -9.67 -11.98
CA LEU A 41 3.63 -8.48 -12.81
C LEU A 41 4.76 -8.26 -13.84
N TYR A 42 6.01 -8.25 -13.37
CA TYR A 42 7.16 -8.05 -14.25
C TYR A 42 7.20 -9.09 -15.38
N ASN A 43 7.07 -10.38 -15.05
CA ASN A 43 7.06 -11.46 -16.03
C ASN A 43 5.89 -11.34 -17.00
N GLN A 44 4.71 -10.92 -16.52
CA GLN A 44 3.56 -10.66 -17.39
C GLN A 44 3.86 -9.53 -18.38
N LEU A 45 4.44 -8.40 -17.92
CA LEU A 45 4.83 -7.29 -18.79
C LEU A 45 5.88 -7.70 -19.82
N GLN A 46 6.82 -8.56 -19.43
CA GLN A 46 7.82 -9.11 -20.36
C GLN A 46 7.19 -10.02 -21.42
N SER A 47 6.13 -10.76 -21.10
CA SER A 47 5.46 -11.69 -22.03
C SER A 47 4.69 -11.00 -23.15
N TYR A 48 4.37 -9.71 -23.02
CA TYR A 48 3.73 -8.95 -24.09
C TYR A 48 4.63 -8.85 -25.32
N THR A 49 4.07 -9.10 -26.49
CA THR A 49 4.80 -8.94 -27.75
C THR A 49 5.15 -7.48 -27.98
N THR A 50 6.41 -7.21 -28.28
CA THR A 50 6.86 -5.86 -28.65
C THR A 50 6.17 -5.44 -29.95
N THR A 51 5.43 -4.34 -29.87
CA THR A 51 4.76 -3.75 -31.04
C THR A 51 5.65 -2.75 -31.77
N ASN A 52 6.58 -2.14 -31.07
CA ASN A 52 7.53 -1.20 -31.65
C ASN A 52 8.91 -1.30 -30.95
N ASN A 53 9.92 -1.69 -31.69
CA ASN A 53 11.33 -1.75 -31.26
C ASN A 53 12.24 -0.80 -32.07
N THR A 54 11.66 0.02 -32.92
CA THR A 54 12.39 0.99 -33.77
C THR A 54 12.18 2.42 -33.31
N HIS A 55 11.31 2.64 -32.31
CA HIS A 55 11.13 3.95 -31.72
C HIS A 55 12.45 4.42 -31.09
N PRO A 56 12.86 5.68 -31.32
CA PRO A 56 14.01 6.25 -30.61
C PRO A 56 13.86 6.14 -29.10
N ALA A 57 14.96 5.99 -28.37
CA ALA A 57 14.94 5.92 -26.91
C ALA A 57 14.66 7.27 -26.22
N ALA A 58 14.12 8.23 -26.94
CA ALA A 58 13.71 9.54 -26.47
C ALA A 58 12.24 9.78 -26.83
N TYR A 59 11.40 10.00 -25.82
CA TYR A 59 9.97 10.23 -25.93
C TYR A 59 9.62 11.65 -25.50
N GLY A 60 8.49 12.15 -25.99
CA GLY A 60 7.94 13.45 -25.56
C GLY A 60 8.16 14.54 -26.59
N ASN A 61 8.32 15.81 -26.13
CA ASN A 61 8.41 16.96 -27.02
C ASN A 61 7.23 17.05 -28.00
N GLU A 62 6.00 17.03 -27.45
CA GLU A 62 4.71 17.08 -28.16
C GLU A 62 4.40 15.78 -28.94
N GLU A 63 5.07 14.69 -28.66
CA GLU A 63 4.81 13.41 -29.28
C GLU A 63 3.52 12.77 -28.78
N THR A 64 2.84 12.04 -29.66
CA THR A 64 1.67 11.22 -29.32
C THR A 64 1.99 9.75 -29.56
N ILE A 65 1.81 8.94 -28.53
CA ILE A 65 2.05 7.49 -28.54
C ILE A 65 0.72 6.75 -28.47
N THR A 66 0.57 5.69 -29.24
CA THR A 66 -0.58 4.77 -29.24
C THR A 66 -0.32 3.51 -28.42
N PRO A 67 -1.35 2.71 -28.04
CA PRO A 67 -1.18 1.53 -27.21
C PRO A 67 -0.20 0.51 -27.79
N GLY A 68 0.55 -0.14 -26.91
CA GLY A 68 1.49 -1.19 -27.28
C GLY A 68 2.68 -1.33 -26.35
N LYS A 69 3.56 -2.26 -26.67
CA LYS A 69 4.85 -2.45 -26.01
C LYS A 69 5.98 -1.85 -26.85
N TYR A 70 6.65 -0.87 -26.29
CA TYR A 70 7.80 -0.18 -26.85
C TYR A 70 9.05 -0.66 -26.13
N THR A 71 9.99 -1.26 -26.86
CA THR A 71 11.21 -1.81 -26.26
C THR A 71 12.44 -1.08 -26.82
N ASN A 72 13.24 -0.54 -25.90
CA ASN A 72 14.51 0.14 -26.21
C ASN A 72 15.67 -0.68 -25.64
N ALA A 73 16.68 -0.96 -26.46
CA ALA A 73 17.88 -1.70 -26.08
C ALA A 73 18.93 -0.85 -25.31
N SER A 74 18.52 0.24 -24.72
CA SER A 74 19.37 1.19 -23.97
C SER A 74 18.54 1.94 -22.92
N ALA A 75 19.17 2.89 -22.24
CA ALA A 75 18.41 3.84 -21.42
C ALA A 75 17.43 4.66 -22.26
N THR A 76 16.30 4.99 -21.66
CA THR A 76 15.21 5.75 -22.27
C THR A 76 15.04 7.08 -21.56
N SER A 77 14.78 8.14 -22.32
CA SER A 77 14.47 9.47 -21.80
C SER A 77 13.05 9.88 -22.18
N VAL A 78 12.39 10.63 -21.29
CA VAL A 78 11.10 11.27 -21.53
C VAL A 78 11.23 12.75 -21.18
N ALA A 79 10.83 13.65 -22.09
CA ALA A 79 10.99 15.08 -21.87
C ALA A 79 9.84 15.91 -22.46
N GLY A 80 9.58 17.08 -21.88
CA GLY A 80 8.49 17.96 -22.32
C GLY A 80 7.11 17.30 -22.19
N HIS A 81 6.26 17.47 -23.18
CA HIS A 81 4.92 16.86 -23.19
C HIS A 81 4.94 15.55 -23.98
N LEU A 82 4.40 14.51 -23.37
CA LEU A 82 4.16 13.20 -24.01
C LEU A 82 2.69 12.86 -23.88
N THR A 83 2.00 12.73 -25.01
CA THR A 83 0.60 12.33 -25.04
C THR A 83 0.47 10.83 -25.25
N LEU A 84 -0.30 10.16 -24.41
CA LEU A 84 -0.68 8.75 -24.58
C LEU A 84 -2.16 8.73 -25.02
N ASP A 85 -2.38 8.30 -26.24
CA ASP A 85 -3.72 8.24 -26.86
C ASP A 85 -4.27 6.81 -26.79
N GLY A 86 -5.26 6.58 -25.95
CA GLY A 86 -5.89 5.26 -25.77
C GLY A 86 -6.77 4.81 -26.96
N GLN A 87 -6.90 5.63 -28.00
CA GLN A 87 -7.67 5.32 -29.20
C GLN A 87 -9.15 4.94 -28.94
N GLY A 88 -9.71 5.43 -27.85
CA GLY A 88 -11.08 5.14 -27.41
C GLY A 88 -11.22 3.87 -26.57
N ASP A 89 -10.15 3.16 -26.27
CA ASP A 89 -10.15 1.97 -25.43
C ASP A 89 -9.67 2.30 -24.01
N SER A 90 -10.54 2.16 -23.02
CA SER A 90 -10.18 2.33 -21.61
C SER A 90 -9.28 1.22 -21.04
N ASN A 91 -9.16 0.10 -21.77
CA ASN A 91 -8.24 -0.99 -21.44
C ASN A 91 -6.94 -0.93 -22.23
N ALA A 92 -6.70 0.16 -22.99
CA ALA A 92 -5.48 0.35 -23.73
C ALA A 92 -4.24 0.24 -22.83
N ILE A 93 -3.28 -0.62 -23.23
CA ILE A 93 -2.07 -0.90 -22.46
C ILE A 93 -0.88 -0.22 -23.13
N PHE A 94 -0.08 0.47 -22.33
CA PHE A 94 1.18 1.08 -22.74
C PHE A 94 2.33 0.51 -21.90
N ILE A 95 3.30 -0.13 -22.54
CA ILE A 95 4.48 -0.67 -21.87
C ILE A 95 5.72 -0.06 -22.52
N PHE A 96 6.43 0.76 -21.75
CA PHE A 96 7.74 1.30 -22.14
C PHE A 96 8.82 0.50 -21.42
N HIS A 97 9.52 -0.37 -22.14
CA HIS A 97 10.54 -1.24 -21.60
C HIS A 97 11.92 -0.80 -22.09
N ALA A 98 12.80 -0.43 -21.15
CA ALA A 98 14.20 -0.08 -21.41
C ALA A 98 15.13 -1.14 -20.80
N THR A 99 16.10 -1.64 -21.56
CA THR A 99 17.15 -2.52 -21.00
C THR A 99 18.15 -1.75 -20.11
N GLY A 100 18.02 -0.46 -20.01
CA GLY A 100 18.71 0.42 -19.08
C GLY A 100 17.74 1.23 -18.23
N ALA A 101 18.19 2.40 -17.78
CA ALA A 101 17.38 3.30 -16.97
C ALA A 101 16.27 3.99 -17.79
N ILE A 102 15.19 4.41 -17.12
CA ILE A 102 14.20 5.35 -17.65
C ILE A 102 14.33 6.67 -16.90
N ASN A 103 14.52 7.77 -17.62
CA ASN A 103 14.70 9.08 -17.04
C ASN A 103 13.71 10.10 -17.60
N PHE A 104 12.84 10.62 -16.76
CA PHE A 104 12.01 11.77 -17.06
C PHE A 104 12.80 13.05 -16.73
N ALA A 105 12.92 13.95 -17.68
CA ALA A 105 13.51 15.26 -17.46
C ALA A 105 12.64 16.09 -16.50
N ALA A 106 13.21 17.13 -15.90
CA ALA A 106 12.41 18.08 -15.12
C ALA A 106 11.35 18.75 -16.02
N ASN A 107 10.21 19.12 -15.42
CA ASN A 107 9.06 19.72 -16.11
C ASN A 107 8.45 18.81 -17.19
N THR A 108 8.62 17.50 -17.08
CA THR A 108 7.96 16.54 -17.98
C THR A 108 6.49 16.41 -17.62
N THR A 109 5.61 16.42 -18.62
CA THR A 109 4.18 16.18 -18.45
C THR A 109 3.72 15.05 -19.36
N VAL A 110 3.27 13.96 -18.77
CA VAL A 110 2.53 12.90 -19.48
C VAL A 110 1.08 13.32 -19.54
N ILE A 111 0.44 13.23 -20.70
CA ILE A 111 -0.94 13.62 -20.96
C ILE A 111 -1.72 12.38 -21.40
N LEU A 112 -2.87 12.14 -20.81
CA LEU A 112 -3.74 11.01 -21.16
C LEU A 112 -4.93 11.52 -21.99
N THR A 113 -5.19 10.85 -23.12
CA THR A 113 -6.31 11.19 -24.01
C THR A 113 -7.03 9.94 -24.48
N ASN A 114 -8.25 10.12 -24.96
CA ASN A 114 -9.05 9.09 -25.66
C ASN A 114 -9.08 7.74 -24.93
N GLY A 115 -9.31 7.74 -23.62
CA GLY A 115 -9.45 6.51 -22.83
C GLY A 115 -8.15 5.95 -22.26
N ALA A 116 -6.99 6.54 -22.53
CA ALA A 116 -5.75 6.12 -21.83
C ALA A 116 -5.90 6.28 -20.32
N ALA A 117 -5.49 5.27 -19.57
CA ALA A 117 -5.69 5.19 -18.12
C ALA A 117 -4.39 4.86 -17.39
N ALA A 118 -4.13 5.56 -16.29
CA ALA A 118 -2.85 5.51 -15.57
C ALA A 118 -2.48 4.10 -15.08
N GLU A 119 -3.45 3.31 -14.66
CA GLU A 119 -3.26 1.92 -14.21
C GLU A 119 -2.72 1.00 -15.29
N ASN A 120 -2.96 1.30 -16.57
CA ASN A 120 -2.57 0.49 -17.73
C ASN A 120 -1.28 0.99 -18.41
N ILE A 121 -0.55 1.91 -17.77
CA ILE A 121 0.72 2.46 -18.27
C ILE A 121 1.85 1.95 -17.39
N PHE A 122 2.90 1.41 -18.02
CA PHE A 122 4.03 0.76 -17.36
C PHE A 122 5.35 1.28 -17.90
N TRP A 123 6.14 1.91 -17.02
CA TRP A 123 7.50 2.39 -17.29
C TRP A 123 8.48 1.40 -16.66
N VAL A 124 9.02 0.49 -17.43
CA VAL A 124 9.83 -0.64 -16.95
C VAL A 124 11.30 -0.44 -17.33
N GLY A 125 12.12 -0.09 -16.34
CA GLY A 125 13.58 -0.03 -16.48
C GLY A 125 14.24 -1.26 -15.87
N GLU A 126 15.17 -1.89 -16.59
CA GLU A 126 16.03 -2.93 -16.02
C GLU A 126 17.02 -2.32 -14.99
N ASP A 127 17.34 -1.03 -15.16
CA ASP A 127 18.08 -0.21 -14.21
C ASP A 127 17.15 0.78 -13.48
N ALA A 128 17.71 1.89 -13.01
CA ALA A 128 17.00 2.91 -12.26
C ALA A 128 15.89 3.60 -13.07
N VAL A 129 14.85 4.05 -12.35
CA VAL A 129 13.85 4.96 -12.89
C VAL A 129 13.96 6.30 -12.18
N GLY A 130 14.20 7.37 -12.94
CA GLY A 130 14.33 8.73 -12.43
C GLY A 130 13.23 9.63 -12.96
N VAL A 131 12.63 10.46 -12.08
CA VAL A 131 11.68 11.51 -12.47
C VAL A 131 12.25 12.85 -12.00
N GLY A 132 12.51 13.73 -12.94
CA GLY A 132 12.98 15.09 -12.66
C GLY A 132 11.90 15.94 -11.97
N ALA A 133 12.33 16.97 -11.25
CA ALA A 133 11.43 17.86 -10.51
C ALA A 133 10.34 18.49 -11.40
N ASP A 134 9.25 18.95 -10.76
CA ASP A 134 8.14 19.67 -11.40
C ASP A 134 7.43 18.86 -12.52
N SER A 135 7.45 17.53 -12.41
CA SER A 135 6.89 16.64 -13.43
C SER A 135 5.52 16.09 -13.03
N ILE A 136 4.66 15.86 -14.05
CA ILE A 136 3.38 15.18 -13.92
C ILE A 136 3.46 13.87 -14.67
N VAL A 137 3.41 12.75 -13.94
CA VAL A 137 3.60 11.42 -14.50
C VAL A 137 2.39 10.55 -14.21
N TYR A 138 1.87 9.90 -15.23
CA TYR A 138 0.86 8.86 -15.14
C TYR A 138 1.49 7.50 -15.45
N GLY A 139 1.13 6.49 -14.67
CA GLY A 139 1.56 5.12 -14.85
C GLY A 139 2.46 4.59 -13.74
N ASN A 140 2.76 3.31 -13.86
CA ASN A 140 3.50 2.55 -12.87
C ASN A 140 5.00 2.62 -13.19
N LEU A 141 5.79 3.19 -12.30
CA LEU A 141 7.24 3.30 -12.39
C LEU A 141 7.86 2.03 -11.82
N ILE A 142 8.45 1.21 -12.64
CA ILE A 142 8.97 -0.12 -12.29
C ILE A 142 10.46 -0.18 -12.56
N SER A 143 11.25 -0.44 -11.53
CA SER A 143 12.68 -0.73 -11.67
C SER A 143 12.98 -2.19 -11.30
N HIS A 144 13.63 -2.91 -12.20
CA HIS A 144 14.03 -4.29 -11.97
C HIS A 144 15.48 -4.36 -11.48
N GLY A 145 15.66 -4.22 -10.17
CA GLY A 145 16.96 -4.38 -9.50
C GLY A 145 17.67 -3.09 -9.08
N ALA A 146 17.12 -1.91 -9.39
CA ALA A 146 17.75 -0.64 -9.06
C ALA A 146 16.78 0.34 -8.37
N ALA A 147 17.25 1.56 -8.09
CA ALA A 147 16.49 2.56 -7.37
C ALA A 147 15.42 3.24 -8.25
N VAL A 148 14.38 3.75 -7.59
CA VAL A 148 13.47 4.73 -8.19
C VAL A 148 13.60 6.05 -7.44
N ALA A 149 13.88 7.13 -8.19
CA ALA A 149 14.03 8.47 -7.63
C ALA A 149 13.04 9.43 -8.25
N VAL A 150 12.22 10.09 -7.43
CA VAL A 150 11.27 11.12 -7.86
C VAL A 150 11.67 12.45 -7.25
N GLY A 151 11.85 13.44 -8.11
CA GLY A 151 12.25 14.80 -7.74
C GLY A 151 11.16 15.58 -6.99
N ALA A 152 11.49 16.79 -6.58
CA ALA A 152 10.56 17.65 -5.85
C ALA A 152 9.40 18.13 -6.74
N THR A 153 8.27 18.45 -6.10
CA THR A 153 7.06 19.03 -6.71
C THR A 153 6.43 18.17 -7.81
N CYS A 154 6.75 16.87 -7.82
CA CYS A 154 6.16 15.93 -8.76
C CYS A 154 4.77 15.48 -8.33
N SER A 155 3.92 15.22 -9.32
CA SER A 155 2.65 14.51 -9.19
C SER A 155 2.72 13.19 -9.94
N VAL A 156 2.65 12.08 -9.22
CA VAL A 156 2.61 10.72 -9.79
C VAL A 156 1.25 10.11 -9.54
N THR A 157 0.51 9.83 -10.61
CA THR A 157 -0.70 8.99 -10.53
C THR A 157 -0.34 7.62 -11.07
N GLY A 158 -0.06 6.70 -10.16
CA GLY A 158 0.52 5.39 -10.47
C GLY A 158 1.15 4.77 -9.24
N ARG A 159 2.11 3.88 -9.49
CA ARG A 159 2.85 3.16 -8.44
C ARG A 159 4.35 3.28 -8.66
N ILE A 160 5.10 3.22 -7.58
CA ILE A 160 6.57 3.22 -7.58
C ILE A 160 7.00 1.87 -7.03
N LEU A 161 7.49 1.00 -7.91
CA LEU A 161 7.75 -0.40 -7.60
C LEU A 161 9.20 -0.78 -7.94
N THR A 162 9.90 -1.42 -7.01
CA THR A 162 11.21 -2.02 -7.27
C THR A 162 11.41 -3.29 -6.46
N ASN A 163 12.09 -4.29 -7.00
CA ASN A 163 12.39 -5.53 -6.26
C ASN A 163 13.55 -5.39 -5.27
N ALA A 164 14.50 -4.47 -5.49
CA ALA A 164 15.71 -4.41 -4.66
C ALA A 164 16.25 -2.99 -4.38
N GLY A 165 15.92 -2.00 -5.20
CA GLY A 165 16.47 -0.66 -5.09
C GLY A 165 15.79 0.21 -4.02
N ALA A 166 16.46 1.26 -3.59
CA ALA A 166 15.85 2.28 -2.75
C ALA A 166 14.82 3.10 -3.54
N VAL A 167 13.79 3.58 -2.85
CA VAL A 167 12.89 4.60 -3.37
C VAL A 167 13.17 5.91 -2.67
N SER A 168 13.46 6.97 -3.42
CA SER A 168 13.53 8.34 -2.91
C SER A 168 12.44 9.18 -3.54
N PHE A 169 11.73 9.95 -2.72
CA PHE A 169 10.66 10.82 -3.17
C PHE A 169 10.87 12.22 -2.57
N GLY A 170 10.92 13.22 -3.45
CA GLY A 170 10.93 14.64 -3.06
C GLY A 170 9.57 15.10 -2.56
N PRO A 171 9.42 16.33 -2.08
CA PRO A 171 8.12 16.91 -1.78
C PRO A 171 7.19 16.76 -2.99
N GLY A 172 5.99 16.21 -2.81
CA GLY A 172 5.07 15.99 -3.91
C GLY A 172 3.93 15.05 -3.57
N ILE A 173 3.24 14.56 -4.59
CA ILE A 173 2.05 13.71 -4.42
C ILE A 173 2.23 12.42 -5.21
N CYS A 174 1.95 11.28 -4.56
CA CYS A 174 1.84 9.98 -5.23
C CYS A 174 0.50 9.34 -4.90
N THR A 175 -0.27 8.99 -5.93
CA THR A 175 -1.64 8.48 -5.78
C THR A 175 -1.83 7.20 -6.57
N VAL A 176 -2.35 6.15 -5.93
CA VAL A 176 -2.82 4.95 -6.65
C VAL A 176 -3.96 5.34 -7.60
N PRO A 177 -3.95 4.90 -8.86
CA PRO A 177 -5.07 5.13 -9.78
C PRO A 177 -6.39 4.60 -9.21
N SER A 178 -7.47 5.30 -9.46
CA SER A 178 -8.79 5.02 -8.87
C SER A 178 -9.63 3.99 -9.63
N ASN A 179 -9.17 3.48 -10.76
CA ASN A 179 -9.93 2.49 -11.53
C ASN A 179 -9.86 1.11 -10.85
N THR A 180 -11.02 0.45 -10.79
CA THR A 180 -11.21 -0.83 -10.11
C THR A 180 -11.03 -2.05 -11.03
N SER A 181 -10.69 -1.84 -12.29
CA SER A 181 -10.57 -2.92 -13.29
C SER A 181 -9.37 -2.68 -14.21
N PRO A 182 -8.13 -2.80 -13.71
CA PRO A 182 -6.96 -2.68 -14.56
C PRO A 182 -6.90 -3.83 -15.58
N ALA A 183 -6.41 -3.54 -16.79
CA ALA A 183 -6.23 -4.55 -17.84
C ALA A 183 -5.17 -5.60 -17.45
N ILE A 184 -4.22 -5.22 -16.59
CA ILE A 184 -3.19 -6.09 -16.01
C ILE A 184 -3.39 -6.15 -14.49
N GLN A 185 -3.57 -7.37 -13.98
CA GLN A 185 -3.76 -7.59 -12.55
C GLN A 185 -2.44 -7.44 -11.79
N MET A 186 -2.46 -6.68 -10.71
CA MET A 186 -1.27 -6.43 -9.90
C MET A 186 -1.23 -7.22 -8.59
N GLY A 187 -2.23 -8.09 -8.36
CA GLY A 187 -2.34 -8.82 -7.11
C GLY A 187 -2.37 -7.89 -5.89
N SER A 188 -1.62 -8.22 -4.86
CA SER A 188 -1.56 -7.41 -3.63
C SER A 188 -0.94 -6.03 -3.83
N LEU A 189 -0.21 -5.78 -4.92
CA LEU A 189 0.38 -4.47 -5.23
C LEU A 189 -0.66 -3.42 -5.64
N GLU A 190 -1.90 -3.81 -5.91
CA GLU A 190 -2.92 -2.92 -6.46
C GLU A 190 -3.16 -1.67 -5.61
N THR A 191 -3.09 -1.79 -4.30
CA THR A 191 -3.33 -0.70 -3.34
C THR A 191 -2.06 0.02 -2.87
N PHE A 192 -0.88 -0.36 -3.39
CA PHE A 192 0.39 0.23 -2.98
C PHE A 192 0.84 1.36 -3.90
N VAL A 193 1.13 2.52 -3.33
CA VAL A 193 1.80 3.63 -4.05
C VAL A 193 3.30 3.42 -4.12
N ILE A 194 3.91 2.80 -3.07
CA ILE A 194 5.35 2.49 -3.03
C ILE A 194 5.54 1.07 -2.53
N PHE A 195 6.33 0.31 -3.26
CA PHE A 195 6.87 -0.97 -2.82
C PHE A 195 8.34 -1.09 -3.23
N THR A 196 9.17 -1.53 -2.28
CA THR A 196 10.53 -2.02 -2.55
C THR A 196 10.77 -3.33 -1.84
N GLY A 197 11.31 -4.32 -2.56
CA GLY A 197 11.58 -5.65 -2.00
C GLY A 197 12.69 -5.69 -0.96
N SER A 198 13.69 -4.82 -1.06
CA SER A 198 14.81 -4.77 -0.10
C SER A 198 15.45 -3.40 0.11
N GLY A 199 14.99 -2.38 -0.61
CA GLY A 199 15.54 -1.02 -0.52
C GLY A 199 14.91 -0.19 0.60
N ALA A 200 15.57 0.90 0.98
CA ALA A 200 15.00 1.91 1.85
C ALA A 200 14.00 2.80 1.11
N ILE A 201 13.03 3.36 1.84
CA ILE A 201 12.16 4.41 1.33
C ILE A 201 12.52 5.71 2.05
N ASN A 202 12.91 6.72 1.28
CA ASN A 202 13.32 8.02 1.79
C ASN A 202 12.41 9.11 1.25
N ASN A 203 11.78 9.85 2.16
CA ASN A 203 11.03 11.06 1.86
C ASN A 203 11.86 12.27 2.25
N THR A 204 12.02 13.24 1.36
CA THR A 204 12.90 14.40 1.60
C THR A 204 12.15 15.70 1.93
N GLY A 205 10.84 15.65 2.11
CA GLY A 205 10.04 16.84 2.46
C GLY A 205 8.55 16.52 2.61
N ASP A 206 7.72 17.54 2.56
CA ASP A 206 6.27 17.40 2.69
C ASP A 206 5.71 16.67 1.45
N SER A 207 5.34 15.43 1.64
CA SER A 207 4.78 14.59 0.57
C SER A 207 3.44 14.00 1.00
N VAL A 208 2.58 13.72 0.01
CA VAL A 208 1.29 13.04 0.23
C VAL A 208 1.27 11.73 -0.55
N TYR A 209 1.06 10.65 0.17
CA TYR A 209 0.93 9.30 -0.40
C TYR A 209 -0.50 8.81 -0.22
N ASN A 210 -1.24 8.68 -1.33
CA ASN A 210 -2.60 8.16 -1.34
C ASN A 210 -2.57 6.68 -1.73
N GLY A 211 -2.34 5.81 -0.76
CA GLY A 211 -2.20 4.36 -0.89
C GLY A 211 -1.21 3.79 0.11
N ASN A 212 -1.02 2.48 0.04
CA ASN A 212 -0.17 1.74 0.98
C ASN A 212 1.31 1.84 0.60
N ILE A 213 2.17 1.70 1.61
CA ILE A 213 3.63 1.72 1.45
C ILE A 213 4.22 0.47 2.09
N CYS A 214 5.15 -0.20 1.41
CA CYS A 214 5.92 -1.29 2.00
C CYS A 214 7.38 -1.23 1.57
N SER A 215 8.29 -1.34 2.53
CA SER A 215 9.70 -1.63 2.27
C SER A 215 10.04 -3.06 2.71
N GLY A 216 10.91 -3.73 1.97
CA GLY A 216 11.35 -5.08 2.27
C GLY A 216 12.17 -5.19 3.56
N ALA A 217 12.53 -6.41 3.91
CA ALA A 217 13.19 -6.74 5.16
C ALA A 217 14.51 -5.97 5.37
N GLY A 218 14.66 -5.38 6.55
CA GLY A 218 15.90 -4.72 7.00
C GLY A 218 16.08 -3.29 6.47
N ALA A 219 15.16 -2.76 5.68
CA ALA A 219 15.26 -1.41 5.17
C ALA A 219 14.80 -0.37 6.17
N THR A 220 15.54 0.72 6.28
CA THR A 220 15.14 1.89 7.07
C THR A 220 14.27 2.80 6.21
N THR A 221 13.11 3.17 6.72
CA THR A 221 12.24 4.16 6.07
C THR A 221 12.33 5.49 6.81
N SER A 222 12.48 6.59 6.06
CA SER A 222 12.43 7.95 6.58
C SER A 222 11.24 8.65 5.94
N LEU A 223 10.10 8.63 6.61
CA LEU A 223 8.83 9.19 6.15
C LEU A 223 8.38 10.37 7.04
N SER A 224 9.32 10.98 7.78
CA SER A 224 9.05 12.22 8.51
C SER A 224 8.60 13.30 7.53
N ALA A 225 7.64 14.10 7.92
CA ALA A 225 6.97 15.11 7.09
C ALA A 225 6.10 14.57 5.93
N ALA A 226 5.92 13.25 5.81
CA ALA A 226 4.98 12.68 4.85
C ALA A 226 3.59 12.52 5.46
N THR A 227 2.55 12.81 4.67
CA THR A 227 1.17 12.42 4.96
C THR A 227 0.88 11.12 4.21
N ILE A 228 0.53 10.06 4.93
CA ILE A 228 0.21 8.75 4.35
C ILE A 228 -1.28 8.49 4.53
N ASN A 229 -2.03 8.55 3.43
CA ASN A 229 -3.44 8.17 3.37
C ASN A 229 -3.53 6.68 2.97
N GLY A 230 -3.05 5.81 3.84
CA GLY A 230 -2.92 4.38 3.63
C GLY A 230 -2.22 3.71 4.81
N ILE A 231 -1.70 2.51 4.59
CA ILE A 231 -1.02 1.71 5.60
C ILE A 231 0.47 1.64 5.26
N LEU A 232 1.31 1.87 6.26
CA LEU A 232 2.73 1.49 6.20
C LEU A 232 2.85 0.04 6.65
N VAL A 233 3.12 -0.86 5.70
CA VAL A 233 3.28 -2.29 5.96
C VAL A 233 4.69 -2.56 6.45
N PRO A 234 4.88 -3.08 7.69
CA PRO A 234 6.19 -3.42 8.19
C PRO A 234 6.80 -4.60 7.40
N PRO A 235 8.14 -4.65 7.27
CA PRO A 235 8.80 -5.79 6.66
C PRO A 235 8.50 -7.08 7.42
N SER A 236 8.28 -8.17 6.68
CA SER A 236 8.13 -9.54 7.22
C SER A 236 6.97 -9.76 8.22
N VAL A 237 6.01 -8.85 8.31
CA VAL A 237 4.82 -9.00 9.14
C VAL A 237 3.59 -9.15 8.27
N ASP A 238 2.81 -10.19 8.53
CA ASP A 238 1.52 -10.36 7.87
C ASP A 238 0.59 -9.20 8.25
N THR A 239 0.24 -8.40 7.27
CA THR A 239 -0.66 -7.25 7.42
C THR A 239 -1.91 -7.51 6.60
N ILE A 240 -3.07 -7.37 7.19
CA ILE A 240 -4.33 -7.51 6.45
C ILE A 240 -4.68 -6.15 5.85
N ILE A 241 -4.83 -6.10 4.55
CA ILE A 241 -5.28 -4.91 3.82
C ILE A 241 -6.71 -5.16 3.35
N ASN A 242 -7.61 -4.29 3.73
CA ASN A 242 -8.96 -4.31 3.17
C ASN A 242 -8.95 -3.58 1.83
N SER A 243 -9.14 -4.33 0.76
CA SER A 243 -9.30 -3.78 -0.60
C SER A 243 -10.75 -3.39 -0.87
N GLY A 244 -11.34 -2.50 -0.12
CA GLY A 244 -12.74 -2.15 -0.40
C GLY A 244 -13.27 -1.01 0.45
N ALA A 245 -14.08 -0.20 -0.21
CA ALA A 245 -14.79 0.98 0.21
C ALA A 245 -15.01 1.18 1.72
N ASP A 246 -14.78 2.40 2.12
CA ASP A 246 -15.16 3.10 3.35
C ASP A 246 -16.37 2.48 4.10
N SER A 247 -16.12 1.46 4.89
CA SER A 247 -17.07 1.04 5.91
C SER A 247 -16.42 1.24 7.28
N SER A 248 -16.52 2.45 7.80
CA SER A 248 -16.23 2.69 9.20
C SER A 248 -17.28 1.96 10.04
N PHE A 249 -16.84 1.21 11.03
CA PHE A 249 -17.72 0.66 12.06
C PHE A 249 -17.21 1.02 13.44
N VAL A 250 -18.10 1.03 14.40
CA VAL A 250 -17.73 1.20 15.81
C VAL A 250 -17.80 -0.16 16.49
N ALA A 251 -16.68 -0.59 17.05
CA ALA A 251 -16.61 -1.77 17.90
C ALA A 251 -16.56 -1.36 19.37
N THR A 252 -17.42 -1.95 20.18
CA THR A 252 -17.49 -1.75 21.63
C THR A 252 -16.97 -3.00 22.32
N PHE A 253 -15.96 -2.82 23.16
CA PHE A 253 -15.36 -3.87 23.99
C PHE A 253 -15.60 -3.60 25.46
N SER A 254 -15.87 -4.67 26.20
CA SER A 254 -16.14 -4.56 27.63
C SER A 254 -15.64 -5.79 28.40
N VAL A 255 -15.20 -5.58 29.62
CA VAL A 255 -14.82 -6.65 30.54
C VAL A 255 -16.00 -6.99 31.44
N TYR A 256 -16.27 -8.28 31.58
CA TYR A 256 -17.35 -8.81 32.44
C TYR A 256 -16.77 -9.77 33.48
N GLN A 257 -17.29 -9.69 34.70
CA GLN A 257 -17.05 -10.63 35.78
C GLN A 257 -18.34 -11.40 36.04
N ASN A 258 -18.31 -12.72 35.93
CA ASN A 258 -19.50 -13.58 36.01
C ASN A 258 -20.69 -13.11 35.16
N GLY A 259 -20.42 -12.57 33.98
CA GLY A 259 -21.47 -12.06 33.11
C GLY A 259 -21.94 -10.63 33.43
N VAL A 260 -21.46 -10.02 34.48
CA VAL A 260 -21.77 -8.62 34.90
C VAL A 260 -20.66 -7.70 34.38
N LEU A 261 -21.06 -6.58 33.77
CA LEU A 261 -20.14 -5.57 33.25
C LEU A 261 -19.35 -4.94 34.41
N ILE A 262 -18.01 -4.92 34.25
CA ILE A 262 -17.16 -4.13 35.16
C ILE A 262 -17.29 -2.66 34.77
N PRO A 263 -17.72 -1.77 35.66
CA PRO A 263 -17.81 -0.34 35.40
C PRO A 263 -16.48 0.23 34.88
N SER A 264 -16.54 1.17 33.96
CA SER A 264 -15.38 1.83 33.34
C SER A 264 -14.50 0.95 32.48
N SER A 265 -14.87 -0.32 32.23
CA SER A 265 -14.13 -1.24 31.35
C SER A 265 -14.54 -1.18 29.86
N THR A 266 -15.53 -0.37 29.54
CA THR A 266 -16.03 -0.27 28.15
C THR A 266 -15.17 0.70 27.36
N LYS A 267 -14.75 0.25 26.18
CA LYS A 267 -14.01 1.06 25.20
C LYS A 267 -14.65 0.93 23.82
N GLN A 268 -14.92 2.06 23.21
CA GLN A 268 -15.35 2.14 21.81
C GLN A 268 -14.18 2.50 20.92
N ILE A 269 -14.09 1.84 19.79
CA ILE A 269 -13.07 2.09 18.79
C ILE A 269 -13.75 2.20 17.44
N SER A 270 -13.52 3.32 16.76
CA SER A 270 -13.90 3.47 15.35
C SER A 270 -12.82 2.81 14.51
N CYS A 271 -13.22 1.82 13.73
CA CYS A 271 -12.35 1.14 12.78
C CYS A 271 -12.71 1.63 11.38
N ASN A 272 -11.80 2.37 10.78
CA ASN A 272 -11.83 2.68 9.35
C ASN A 272 -11.16 1.54 8.59
N SER A 273 -11.07 1.62 7.28
CA SER A 273 -10.32 0.63 6.50
C SER A 273 -8.91 0.43 7.07
N GLY A 274 -8.59 -0.78 7.52
CA GLY A 274 -7.28 -1.13 8.08
C GLY A 274 -7.33 -1.76 9.47
N TYR A 275 -6.15 -1.90 10.10
CA TYR A 275 -6.04 -2.36 11.48
C TYR A 275 -6.10 -1.22 12.48
N THR A 276 -6.81 -1.47 13.55
CA THR A 276 -6.79 -0.63 14.75
C THR A 276 -6.31 -1.47 15.93
N ASN A 277 -5.32 -0.98 16.66
CA ASN A 277 -4.88 -1.62 17.89
C ASN A 277 -5.85 -1.32 19.02
N LEU A 278 -6.33 -2.39 19.67
CA LEU A 278 -7.13 -2.30 20.89
C LEU A 278 -6.25 -2.60 22.09
N SER A 279 -6.28 -1.73 23.06
CA SER A 279 -5.84 -2.01 24.43
C SER A 279 -6.97 -1.65 25.40
N LEU A 280 -7.37 -2.62 26.19
CA LEU A 280 -8.42 -2.50 27.20
C LEU A 280 -7.88 -2.99 28.53
N SER A 281 -8.12 -2.24 29.61
CA SER A 281 -7.71 -2.64 30.96
C SER A 281 -8.82 -2.39 31.98
N ALA A 282 -8.88 -3.22 33.01
CA ALA A 282 -9.79 -3.07 34.10
C ALA A 282 -9.16 -3.67 35.40
N ILE A 283 -9.61 -3.19 36.57
CA ILE A 283 -9.28 -3.79 37.84
C ILE A 283 -10.52 -4.56 38.33
N ALA A 284 -10.33 -5.82 38.67
CA ALA A 284 -11.39 -6.68 39.15
C ALA A 284 -10.98 -7.43 40.44
N SER A 285 -11.85 -7.46 41.44
CA SER A 285 -11.72 -8.34 42.60
C SER A 285 -12.45 -9.63 42.30
N ILE A 286 -11.72 -10.75 42.26
CA ILE A 286 -12.23 -12.04 41.83
C ILE A 286 -12.30 -12.98 43.02
N LEU A 287 -13.44 -13.61 43.24
CA LEU A 287 -13.65 -14.67 44.21
C LEU A 287 -13.37 -16.04 43.56
N GLN A 288 -13.15 -17.03 44.42
CA GLN A 288 -12.92 -18.41 43.94
C GLN A 288 -14.10 -18.91 43.09
N GLY A 289 -13.80 -19.37 41.89
CA GLY A 289 -14.80 -19.89 40.94
C GLY A 289 -15.41 -18.84 40.03
N GLU A 290 -15.07 -17.58 40.17
CA GLU A 290 -15.51 -16.54 39.25
C GLU A 290 -14.65 -16.49 37.97
N SER A 291 -15.23 -15.95 36.90
CA SER A 291 -14.57 -15.81 35.62
C SER A 291 -14.57 -14.36 35.10
N ILE A 292 -13.50 -14.00 34.42
CA ILE A 292 -13.40 -12.76 33.65
C ILE A 292 -13.60 -13.08 32.17
N THR A 293 -14.48 -12.31 31.54
CA THR A 293 -14.80 -12.49 30.12
C THR A 293 -14.70 -11.16 29.37
N ILE A 294 -14.10 -11.15 28.21
CA ILE A 294 -14.17 -10.03 27.29
C ILE A 294 -15.31 -10.31 26.30
N LYS A 295 -16.23 -9.35 26.20
CA LYS A 295 -17.29 -9.35 25.20
C LYS A 295 -17.13 -8.15 24.29
N TRP A 296 -17.56 -8.27 23.07
CA TRP A 296 -17.57 -7.19 22.09
C TRP A 296 -18.80 -7.25 21.20
N GLN A 297 -19.15 -6.10 20.66
CA GLN A 297 -20.21 -5.93 19.68
C GLN A 297 -19.82 -4.87 18.67
N THR A 298 -20.36 -4.94 17.47
CA THR A 298 -20.21 -3.93 16.41
C THR A 298 -21.57 -3.33 16.11
N ASP A 299 -21.57 -2.07 15.67
CA ASP A 299 -22.78 -1.41 15.17
C ASP A 299 -23.18 -1.95 13.80
N THR A 300 -22.20 -2.29 12.98
CA THR A 300 -22.39 -2.86 11.65
C THR A 300 -21.25 -3.85 11.32
N GLY A 301 -21.51 -4.80 10.44
CA GLY A 301 -20.48 -5.69 9.90
C GLY A 301 -19.98 -6.80 10.85
N THR A 302 -18.91 -7.44 10.46
CA THR A 302 -18.26 -8.54 11.20
C THR A 302 -16.86 -8.12 11.63
N LEU A 303 -16.54 -8.36 12.89
CA LEU A 303 -15.25 -8.06 13.49
C LEU A 303 -14.36 -9.29 13.53
N THR A 304 -13.13 -9.20 13.02
CA THR A 304 -12.09 -10.19 13.25
C THR A 304 -11.06 -9.69 14.24
N LEU A 305 -10.73 -10.50 15.24
CA LEU A 305 -9.68 -10.23 16.23
C LEU A 305 -8.44 -11.04 15.88
N GLY A 306 -7.35 -10.33 15.52
CA GLY A 306 -6.00 -10.89 15.37
C GLY A 306 -5.15 -10.70 16.62
N ASN A 307 -4.02 -11.41 16.75
CA ASN A 307 -2.98 -11.24 17.77
C ASN A 307 -3.51 -10.91 19.18
N ARG A 308 -4.33 -11.83 19.73
CA ARG A 308 -5.04 -11.59 20.99
C ARG A 308 -4.16 -11.95 22.18
N VAL A 309 -3.99 -11.01 23.10
CA VAL A 309 -3.37 -11.24 24.41
C VAL A 309 -4.36 -10.88 25.50
N PHE A 310 -4.65 -11.82 26.38
CA PHE A 310 -5.50 -11.63 27.54
C PHE A 310 -4.70 -11.97 28.79
N THR A 311 -4.40 -10.97 29.60
CA THR A 311 -3.56 -11.10 30.80
C THR A 311 -4.34 -10.69 32.05
N ALA A 312 -4.17 -11.45 33.12
CA ALA A 312 -4.63 -11.05 34.44
C ALA A 312 -3.45 -11.13 35.40
N ILE A 313 -3.06 -9.99 35.98
CA ILE A 313 -1.95 -9.87 36.93
C ILE A 313 -2.53 -9.59 38.30
N LYS A 314 -2.23 -10.43 39.27
CA LYS A 314 -2.65 -10.20 40.65
C LYS A 314 -1.97 -8.95 41.19
N VAL A 315 -2.79 -8.02 41.71
CA VAL A 315 -2.33 -6.79 42.36
C VAL A 315 -2.29 -7.07 43.83
N GLN A 316 -1.15 -6.79 44.48
CA GLN A 316 -0.99 -6.99 45.93
C GLN A 316 -1.75 -5.92 46.71
#